data_e140bd86a9e9cab656fce64d7d53459a
#
_entry.id   e140bd86a9e9cab656fce64d7d53459a
#
_cell.length_a   1.000
_cell.length_b   1.000
_cell.length_c   1.000
_cell.angle_alpha   90.00
_cell.angle_beta   90.00
_cell.angle_gamma   90.00
#
_symmetry.space_group_name_H-M   'P 1'
#
loop_
_entity.id
_entity.type
_entity.pdbx_description
1 polymer ?
#
loop_
_entity_poly.entity_id
_entity_poly.type
_entity_poly.pdbx_seq_one_letter_code
_entity_poly.pdbx_strand_id
1 'polypeptide(L)'
;MMNYTKYRPYPTMDMPNRKWPGNTITKAPVWCSVDMRDGNQSLEIPMNLPEKLKFFQFLVDTGFKEIEIGFPAASDTEFEFARCLIDNNLIPDDVTVQVLT
;
A
#
# COMPACT_ATOMS: atom_id res chain seq x y z
N MET A 1 11.07 -18.84 -9.28
CA MET A 1 11.52 -17.47 -9.64
C MET A 1 10.74 -17.02 -10.89
N MET A 2 10.22 -15.80 -10.89
CA MET A 2 9.49 -15.27 -12.05
C MET A 2 10.47 -15.03 -13.22
N ASN A 3 10.12 -15.52 -14.41
CA ASN A 3 10.94 -15.29 -15.61
C ASN A 3 10.67 -13.88 -16.17
N TYR A 4 11.32 -12.87 -15.59
CA TYR A 4 11.18 -11.48 -16.02
C TYR A 4 11.83 -11.19 -17.39
N THR A 5 12.75 -12.03 -17.84
CA THR A 5 13.47 -11.82 -19.11
C THR A 5 12.59 -11.96 -20.36
N LYS A 6 11.40 -12.55 -20.22
CA LYS A 6 10.41 -12.62 -21.32
C LYS A 6 9.71 -11.27 -21.57
N TYR A 7 9.76 -10.34 -20.62
CA TYR A 7 9.15 -9.03 -20.77
C TYR A 7 10.12 -8.07 -21.45
N ARG A 8 9.63 -7.28 -22.38
CA ARG A 8 10.40 -6.26 -23.07
C ARG A 8 9.78 -4.90 -22.79
N PRO A 9 10.61 -3.84 -22.65
CA PRO A 9 10.09 -2.48 -22.56
C PRO A 9 9.24 -2.16 -23.79
N TYR A 10 8.14 -1.41 -23.57
CA TYR A 10 7.36 -0.90 -24.69
C TYR A 10 8.22 0.10 -25.49
N PRO A 11 8.26 -0.01 -26.83
CA PRO A 11 9.06 0.91 -27.64
C PRO A 11 8.55 2.34 -27.48
N THR A 12 9.47 3.26 -27.22
CA THR A 12 9.13 4.68 -27.11
C THR A 12 8.87 5.27 -28.49
N MET A 13 7.83 6.11 -28.58
CA MET A 13 7.58 6.88 -29.80
C MET A 13 8.57 8.03 -29.89
N ASP A 14 9.25 8.16 -31.01
CA ASP A 14 10.17 9.26 -31.23
C ASP A 14 9.41 10.57 -31.53
N MET A 15 9.45 11.46 -30.53
CA MET A 15 8.85 12.80 -30.61
C MET A 15 9.87 13.82 -30.08
N PRO A 16 10.56 14.56 -30.94
CA PRO A 16 11.76 15.33 -30.58
C PRO A 16 11.53 16.44 -29.56
N ASN A 17 10.31 16.95 -29.43
CA ASN A 17 10.00 18.04 -28.52
C ASN A 17 9.38 17.59 -27.17
N ARG A 18 9.26 16.29 -26.93
CA ARG A 18 8.70 15.80 -25.69
C ARG A 18 9.79 15.58 -24.62
N LYS A 19 9.50 16.02 -23.38
CA LYS A 19 10.49 16.02 -22.30
C LYS A 19 10.44 14.75 -21.45
N TRP A 20 9.32 14.48 -20.79
CA TRP A 20 9.22 13.39 -19.82
C TRP A 20 8.63 12.08 -20.36
N PRO A 21 7.72 12.06 -21.38
CA PRO A 21 7.11 10.80 -21.81
C PRO A 21 8.09 9.82 -22.50
N GLY A 22 9.28 10.31 -22.88
CA GLY A 22 10.36 9.47 -23.40
C GLY A 22 11.21 8.80 -22.32
N ASN A 23 11.01 9.15 -21.05
CA ASN A 23 11.77 8.57 -19.96
C ASN A 23 11.37 7.12 -19.71
N THR A 24 12.35 6.28 -19.41
CA THR A 24 12.14 4.88 -19.06
C THR A 24 12.28 4.70 -17.56
N ILE A 25 11.33 3.97 -16.96
CA ILE A 25 11.41 3.61 -15.54
C ILE A 25 12.51 2.56 -15.37
N THR A 26 13.53 2.89 -14.57
CA THR A 26 14.69 2.02 -14.31
C THR A 26 14.76 1.50 -12.89
N LYS A 27 13.90 2.00 -12.01
CA LYS A 27 13.79 1.54 -10.62
C LYS A 27 12.37 1.08 -10.34
N ALA A 28 12.24 0.06 -9.51
CA ALA A 28 10.94 -0.38 -9.05
C ALA A 28 10.22 0.77 -8.31
N PRO A 29 8.92 1.00 -8.54
CA PRO A 29 8.14 1.95 -7.76
C PRO A 29 8.00 1.48 -6.31
N VAL A 30 7.72 2.41 -5.42
CA VAL A 30 7.29 2.06 -4.06
C VAL A 30 5.88 1.48 -4.14
N TRP A 31 5.69 0.32 -3.54
CA TRP A 31 4.39 -0.35 -3.49
C TRP A 31 3.60 0.12 -2.28
N CYS A 32 2.38 0.59 -2.53
CA CYS A 32 1.40 0.89 -1.49
C CYS A 32 0.37 -0.24 -1.44
N SER A 33 0.17 -0.84 -0.26
CA SER A 33 -0.94 -1.76 -0.04
C SER A 33 -2.20 -0.98 0.32
N VAL A 34 -3.29 -1.26 -0.39
CA VAL A 34 -4.63 -0.73 -0.09
C VAL A 34 -5.57 -1.83 0.43
N ASP A 35 -5.03 -2.98 0.77
CA ASP A 35 -5.80 -4.14 1.22
C ASP A 35 -6.60 -3.86 2.49
N MET A 36 -6.04 -3.09 3.41
CA MET A 36 -6.69 -2.79 4.70
C MET A 36 -7.81 -1.76 4.61
N ARG A 37 -7.86 -0.97 3.54
CA ARG A 37 -8.97 -0.04 3.29
C ARG A 37 -9.88 -0.56 2.20
N ASP A 38 -9.44 -0.57 0.95
CA ASP A 38 -10.25 -0.94 -0.22
C ASP A 38 -10.55 -2.44 -0.22
N GLY A 39 -9.54 -3.28 0.06
CA GLY A 39 -9.71 -4.72 0.20
C GLY A 39 -10.66 -5.09 1.35
N ASN A 40 -10.45 -4.51 2.53
CA ASN A 40 -11.32 -4.74 3.68
C ASN A 40 -12.76 -4.27 3.43
N GLN A 41 -12.94 -3.16 2.71
CA GLN A 41 -14.25 -2.64 2.34
C GLN A 41 -15.03 -3.59 1.42
N SER A 42 -14.35 -4.42 0.64
CA SER A 42 -14.97 -5.39 -0.27
C SER A 42 -15.43 -6.67 0.43
N LEU A 43 -15.02 -6.91 1.66
CA LEU A 43 -15.42 -8.09 2.42
C LEU A 43 -16.88 -7.99 2.87
N GLU A 44 -17.60 -9.10 2.81
CA GLU A 44 -18.96 -9.20 3.35
C GLU A 44 -19.00 -8.92 4.85
N ILE A 45 -17.99 -9.43 5.57
CA ILE A 45 -17.75 -9.14 6.99
C ILE A 45 -16.36 -8.49 7.08
N PRO A 46 -16.28 -7.16 7.31
CA PRO A 46 -15.00 -6.48 7.48
C PRO A 46 -14.20 -7.04 8.67
N MET A 47 -12.88 -6.93 8.59
CA MET A 47 -11.99 -7.37 9.66
C MET A 47 -12.24 -6.60 10.96
N ASN A 48 -12.25 -7.32 12.07
CA ASN A 48 -12.23 -6.73 13.41
C ASN A 48 -10.82 -6.22 13.80
N LEU A 49 -10.70 -5.55 14.94
CA LEU A 49 -9.43 -4.98 15.39
C LEU A 49 -8.29 -6.01 15.50
N PRO A 50 -8.45 -7.18 16.14
CA PRO A 50 -7.38 -8.19 16.19
C PRO A 50 -6.94 -8.70 14.82
N GLU A 51 -7.89 -8.89 13.90
CA GLU A 51 -7.62 -9.33 12.52
C GLU A 51 -6.83 -8.26 11.76
N LYS A 52 -7.23 -6.99 11.90
CA LYS A 52 -6.52 -5.84 11.30
C LYS A 52 -5.08 -5.74 11.80
N LEU A 53 -4.85 -5.88 13.11
CA LEU A 53 -3.51 -5.84 13.68
C LEU A 53 -2.62 -6.96 13.14
N LYS A 54 -3.16 -8.18 13.06
CA LYS A 54 -2.44 -9.33 12.49
C LYS A 54 -2.13 -9.14 11.01
N PHE A 55 -3.08 -8.61 10.26
CA PHE A 55 -2.91 -8.39 8.83
C PHE A 55 -1.94 -7.22 8.55
N PHE A 56 -1.97 -6.17 9.35
CA PHE A 56 -0.98 -5.09 9.27
C PHE A 56 0.44 -5.63 9.46
N GLN A 57 0.66 -6.44 10.50
CA GLN A 57 1.96 -7.07 10.72
C GLN A 57 2.39 -7.94 9.53
N PHE A 58 1.46 -8.70 8.95
CA PHE A 58 1.73 -9.50 7.75
C PHE A 58 2.19 -8.63 6.56
N LEU A 59 1.57 -7.47 6.34
CA LEU A 59 1.97 -6.56 5.27
C LEU A 59 3.37 -5.96 5.53
N VAL A 60 3.67 -5.60 6.78
CA VAL A 60 5.00 -5.13 7.19
C VAL A 60 6.05 -6.23 6.94
N ASP A 61 5.78 -7.45 7.37
CA ASP A 61 6.69 -8.59 7.20
C ASP A 61 6.88 -8.97 5.73
N THR A 62 5.86 -8.75 4.89
CA THR A 62 5.94 -8.92 3.44
C THR A 62 6.84 -7.89 2.76
N GLY A 63 7.05 -6.74 3.42
CA GLY A 63 7.98 -5.70 2.96
C GLY A 63 7.32 -4.47 2.34
N PHE A 64 6.02 -4.28 2.52
CA PHE A 64 5.36 -3.04 2.11
C PHE A 64 5.88 -1.86 2.92
N LYS A 65 6.18 -0.75 2.23
CA LYS A 65 6.69 0.49 2.83
C LYS A 65 5.65 1.61 2.88
N GLU A 66 4.58 1.46 2.13
CA GLU A 66 3.41 2.32 2.20
C GLU A 66 2.16 1.45 2.38
N ILE A 67 1.33 1.77 3.37
CA ILE A 67 0.13 1.00 3.72
C ILE A 67 -1.02 1.95 4.00
N GLU A 68 -2.10 1.83 3.21
CA GLU A 68 -3.36 2.53 3.48
C GLU A 68 -4.14 1.73 4.52
N ILE A 69 -4.16 2.22 5.76
CA ILE A 69 -4.64 1.45 6.92
C ILE A 69 -6.15 1.49 7.12
N GLY A 70 -6.86 2.42 6.50
CA GLY A 70 -8.30 2.49 6.60
C GLY A 70 -8.88 3.90 6.47
N PHE A 71 -10.13 4.04 6.90
CA PHE A 71 -10.85 5.30 6.93
C PHE A 71 -11.32 5.59 8.38
N PRO A 72 -10.50 6.27 9.21
CA PRO A 72 -10.80 6.45 10.64
C PRO A 72 -12.13 7.14 10.94
N ALA A 73 -12.59 8.00 10.05
CA ALA A 73 -13.88 8.68 10.21
C ALA A 73 -15.10 7.80 9.88
N ALA A 74 -14.90 6.62 9.28
CA ALA A 74 -16.00 5.78 8.82
C ALA A 74 -16.64 4.94 9.93
N SER A 75 -15.87 4.51 10.95
CA SER A 75 -16.37 3.71 12.05
C SER A 75 -15.43 3.72 13.24
N ASP A 76 -15.97 3.33 14.42
CA ASP A 76 -15.17 3.20 15.63
C ASP A 76 -14.04 2.18 15.47
N THR A 77 -14.27 1.06 14.83
CA THR A 77 -13.24 0.05 14.54
C THR A 77 -12.07 0.61 13.73
N GLU A 78 -12.36 1.41 12.72
CA GLU A 78 -11.34 2.06 11.88
C GLU A 78 -10.52 3.09 12.69
N PHE A 79 -11.21 3.87 13.52
CA PHE A 79 -10.57 4.83 14.41
C PHE A 79 -9.70 4.15 15.46
N GLU A 80 -10.25 3.16 16.16
CA GLU A 80 -9.54 2.39 17.19
C GLU A 80 -8.31 1.70 16.63
N PHE A 81 -8.39 1.16 15.44
CA PHE A 81 -7.25 0.53 14.77
C PHE A 81 -6.11 1.53 14.52
N ALA A 82 -6.43 2.68 13.94
CA ALA A 82 -5.44 3.74 13.71
C ALA A 82 -4.80 4.20 15.03
N ARG A 83 -5.61 4.41 16.07
CA ARG A 83 -5.11 4.76 17.41
C ARG A 83 -4.24 3.66 18.01
N CYS A 84 -4.65 2.41 17.90
CA CYS A 84 -3.89 1.28 18.42
C CYS A 84 -2.48 1.18 17.79
N LEU A 85 -2.36 1.40 16.48
CA LEU A 85 -1.06 1.41 15.82
C LEU A 85 -0.15 2.51 16.36
N ILE A 86 -0.70 3.71 16.58
CA ILE A 86 0.05 4.88 17.06
C ILE A 86 0.40 4.72 18.54
N ASP A 87 -0.58 4.46 19.38
CA ASP A 87 -0.43 4.46 20.84
C ASP A 87 0.48 3.33 21.34
N ASN A 88 0.54 2.23 20.60
CA ASN A 88 1.41 1.10 20.91
C ASN A 88 2.71 1.07 20.09
N ASN A 89 2.99 2.13 19.33
CA ASN A 89 4.20 2.26 18.49
C ASN A 89 4.43 1.03 17.58
N LEU A 90 3.37 0.60 16.89
CA LEU A 90 3.39 -0.59 16.04
C LEU A 90 3.80 -0.29 14.59
N ILE A 91 3.95 0.98 14.22
CA ILE A 91 4.36 1.40 12.88
C ILE A 91 5.89 1.46 12.85
N PRO A 92 6.56 0.63 12.03
CA PRO A 92 8.01 0.70 11.87
C PRO A 92 8.46 2.05 11.29
N ASP A 93 9.67 2.50 11.66
CA ASP A 93 10.22 3.80 11.22
C ASP A 93 10.34 3.94 9.69
N ASP A 94 10.46 2.81 8.99
CA ASP A 94 10.60 2.75 7.53
C ASP A 94 9.27 2.48 6.80
N VAL A 95 8.14 2.50 7.51
CA VAL A 95 6.80 2.31 6.97
C VAL A 95 5.99 3.59 7.10
N THR A 96 5.44 4.05 5.99
CA THR A 96 4.50 5.17 5.96
C THR A 96 3.07 4.64 5.92
N VAL A 97 2.25 5.09 6.85
CA VAL A 97 0.81 4.78 6.83
C VAL A 97 0.02 5.97 6.32
N GLN A 98 -1.03 5.68 5.58
CA GLN A 98 -1.97 6.69 5.08
C GLN A 98 -3.40 6.27 5.38
N VAL A 99 -4.29 7.26 5.42
CA VAL A 99 -5.71 7.08 5.68
C VAL A 99 -6.53 7.85 4.66
N LEU A 100 -7.75 7.38 4.41
CA LEU A 100 -8.76 8.15 3.71
C LEU A 100 -9.39 9.17 4.69
N THR A 101 -9.64 10.40 4.22
CA THR A 101 -10.26 11.48 5.02
C THR A 101 -11.46 12.09 4.31
#